data_57389da9c6cf89f774d7c6eb9413edb4
#
_entry.id   57389da9c6cf89f774d7c6eb9413edb4
#
_cell.length_a   1.000
_cell.length_b   1.000
_cell.length_c   1.000
_cell.angle_alpha   90.00
_cell.angle_beta   90.00
_cell.angle_gamma   90.00
#
_symmetry.space_group_name_H-M   'P 1'
#
loop_
_entity.id
_entity.type
_entity.pdbx_description
1 polymer ?
#
loop_
_entity_poly.entity_id
_entity_poly.type
_entity_poly.pdbx_seq_one_letter_code
_entity_poly.pdbx_strand_id
1 'polypeptide(L)'
;AGLTLNSKLDSIKSNELDRLFKTNLYAPFYFIRECLPSMKKQNYGRIINISSGGSVNCAKNYSVYSASKAGLNTIAKSLNNELDGFNIKINTLSPGPIKTKMFPNNILSAKLCLPTLKYLIDLNKNGPSGKFFWFKKKINIIPNLKINWGKPDITGK
;
A
#
# COMPACT_ATOMS: atom_id res chain seq x y z
N ALA A 1 -7.66 4.36 -9.24
CA ALA A 1 -7.23 3.67 -10.45
C ALA A 1 -6.29 2.51 -10.08
N GLY A 2 -6.20 1.49 -10.91
CA GLY A 2 -5.28 0.38 -10.75
C GLY A 2 -5.34 -0.53 -11.95
N LEU A 3 -4.22 -1.21 -12.23
CA LEU A 3 -4.08 -2.22 -13.27
C LEU A 3 -3.65 -3.54 -12.62
N THR A 4 -3.99 -4.64 -13.27
CA THR A 4 -3.51 -5.98 -12.91
C THR A 4 -2.96 -6.68 -14.14
N LEU A 5 -1.97 -7.53 -13.92
CA LEU A 5 -1.45 -8.47 -14.90
C LEU A 5 -1.46 -9.85 -14.25
N ASN A 6 -2.07 -10.81 -14.94
CA ASN A 6 -2.04 -12.23 -14.58
C ASN A 6 -1.32 -12.96 -15.70
N SER A 7 0.01 -12.99 -15.63
CA SER A 7 0.87 -13.58 -16.64
C SER A 7 2.16 -14.08 -16.02
N LYS A 8 2.78 -15.09 -16.64
CA LYS A 8 4.13 -15.51 -16.29
C LYS A 8 5.10 -14.35 -16.53
N LEU A 9 6.10 -14.20 -15.69
CA LEU A 9 7.04 -13.07 -15.75
C LEU A 9 7.76 -12.96 -17.11
N ASP A 10 8.15 -14.09 -17.67
CA ASP A 10 8.84 -14.21 -18.97
C ASP A 10 7.94 -13.84 -20.17
N SER A 11 6.64 -13.76 -19.98
CA SER A 11 5.65 -13.42 -21.02
C SER A 11 5.18 -11.96 -20.95
N ILE A 12 5.62 -11.20 -19.95
CA ILE A 12 5.20 -9.80 -19.76
C ILE A 12 6.05 -8.88 -20.63
N LYS A 13 5.39 -8.07 -21.46
CA LYS A 13 6.07 -7.07 -22.28
C LYS A 13 6.50 -5.87 -21.44
N SER A 14 7.62 -5.24 -21.80
CA SER A 14 8.17 -4.08 -21.09
C SER A 14 7.16 -2.94 -20.97
N ASN A 15 6.37 -2.68 -22.02
CA ASN A 15 5.36 -1.62 -21.99
C ASN A 15 4.19 -1.91 -21.04
N GLU A 16 3.82 -3.19 -20.84
CA GLU A 16 2.80 -3.61 -19.87
C GLU A 16 3.31 -3.43 -18.43
N LEU A 17 4.58 -3.85 -18.21
CA LEU A 17 5.29 -3.65 -16.96
C LEU A 17 5.32 -2.16 -16.56
N ASP A 18 5.81 -1.32 -17.47
CA ASP A 18 5.91 0.13 -17.28
C ASP A 18 4.54 0.76 -16.98
N ARG A 19 3.54 0.42 -17.79
CA ARG A 19 2.17 0.94 -17.60
C ARG A 19 1.61 0.57 -16.24
N LEU A 20 1.84 -0.65 -15.79
CA LEU A 20 1.36 -1.12 -14.48
C LEU A 20 2.06 -0.36 -13.34
N PHE A 21 3.38 -0.25 -13.37
CA PHE A 21 4.12 0.48 -12.33
C PHE A 21 3.80 1.97 -12.35
N LYS A 22 3.72 2.61 -13.52
CA LYS A 22 3.29 4.01 -13.65
C LYS A 22 1.93 4.25 -13.00
N THR A 23 0.98 3.35 -13.22
CA THR A 23 -0.38 3.49 -12.67
C THR A 23 -0.46 3.13 -11.19
N ASN A 24 0.10 1.98 -10.79
CA ASN A 24 -0.14 1.42 -9.46
C ASN A 24 0.80 1.98 -8.38
N LEU A 25 1.99 2.44 -8.75
CA LEU A 25 3.03 2.86 -7.82
C LEU A 25 3.46 4.32 -8.02
N TYR A 26 3.87 4.71 -9.24
CA TYR A 26 4.41 6.05 -9.46
C TYR A 26 3.35 7.14 -9.32
N ALA A 27 2.14 6.93 -9.87
CA ALA A 27 1.08 7.92 -9.75
C ALA A 27 0.72 8.20 -8.26
N PRO A 28 0.45 7.19 -7.41
CA PRO A 28 0.27 7.42 -5.97
C PRO A 28 1.46 8.16 -5.32
N PHE A 29 2.68 7.78 -5.68
CA PHE A 29 3.88 8.43 -5.16
C PHE A 29 3.92 9.93 -5.52
N TYR A 30 3.64 10.29 -6.77
CA TYR A 30 3.59 11.68 -7.21
C TYR A 30 2.48 12.46 -6.50
N PHE A 31 1.27 11.90 -6.37
CA PHE A 31 0.19 12.56 -5.62
C PHE A 31 0.57 12.83 -4.17
N ILE A 32 1.19 11.85 -3.50
CA ILE A 32 1.66 12.04 -2.13
C ILE A 32 2.68 13.17 -2.07
N ARG A 33 3.70 13.14 -2.95
CA ARG A 33 4.76 14.14 -3.01
C ARG A 33 4.21 15.56 -3.18
N GLU A 34 3.26 15.74 -4.08
CA GLU A 34 2.67 17.06 -4.35
C GLU A 34 1.76 17.56 -3.22
N CYS A 35 1.09 16.65 -2.50
CA CYS A 35 0.21 17.02 -1.39
C CYS A 35 0.96 17.29 -0.07
N LEU A 36 2.12 16.66 0.14
CA LEU A 36 2.83 16.71 1.41
C LEU A 36 3.20 18.13 1.89
N PRO A 37 3.69 19.07 1.04
CA PRO A 37 4.02 20.41 1.48
C PRO A 37 2.83 21.14 2.12
N SER A 38 1.66 21.05 1.50
CA SER A 38 0.42 21.65 2.02
C SER A 38 -0.03 20.97 3.32
N MET A 39 0.03 19.64 3.39
CA MET A 39 -0.31 18.88 4.59
C MET A 39 0.61 19.23 5.76
N LYS A 40 1.92 19.40 5.50
CA LYS A 40 2.89 19.81 6.52
C LYS A 40 2.62 21.25 7.01
N LYS A 41 2.34 22.17 6.09
CA LYS A 41 2.00 23.56 6.43
C LYS A 41 0.76 23.63 7.31
N GLN A 42 -0.26 22.83 7.04
CA GLN A 42 -1.50 22.78 7.82
C GLN A 42 -1.38 21.91 9.09
N ASN A 43 -0.27 21.18 9.24
CA ASN A 43 -0.09 20.15 10.24
C ASN A 43 -1.28 19.14 10.29
N TYR A 44 -1.82 18.81 9.13
CA TYR A 44 -2.92 17.87 8.99
C TYR A 44 -2.89 17.18 7.64
N GLY A 45 -3.03 15.84 7.65
CA GLY A 45 -3.17 15.05 6.44
C GLY A 45 -3.64 13.62 6.71
N ARG A 46 -4.42 13.06 5.77
CA ARG A 46 -4.87 11.67 5.81
C ARG A 46 -4.64 11.06 4.43
N ILE A 47 -3.68 10.15 4.34
CA ILE A 47 -3.27 9.47 3.10
C ILE A 47 -3.66 8.00 3.22
N ILE A 48 -4.45 7.52 2.27
CA ILE A 48 -4.92 6.13 2.25
C ILE A 48 -4.57 5.53 0.90
N ASN A 49 -3.54 4.69 0.87
CA ASN A 49 -3.15 3.95 -0.32
C ASN A 49 -4.03 2.70 -0.49
N ILE A 50 -4.66 2.55 -1.63
CA ILE A 50 -5.42 1.34 -1.94
C ILE A 50 -4.46 0.27 -2.47
N SER A 51 -4.10 -0.64 -1.57
CA SER A 51 -3.25 -1.79 -1.83
C SER A 51 -4.09 -3.03 -2.18
N SER A 52 -3.58 -4.21 -1.91
CA SER A 52 -4.23 -5.49 -2.20
C SER A 52 -3.71 -6.59 -1.27
N GLY A 53 -4.52 -7.61 -1.01
CA GLY A 53 -4.04 -8.86 -0.43
C GLY A 53 -2.96 -9.53 -1.28
N GLY A 54 -2.96 -9.30 -2.60
CA GLY A 54 -1.90 -9.74 -3.50
C GLY A 54 -0.50 -9.22 -3.16
N SER A 55 -0.40 -8.08 -2.47
CA SER A 55 0.87 -7.54 -1.97
C SER A 55 1.50 -8.38 -0.84
N VAL A 56 0.76 -9.33 -0.29
CA VAL A 56 1.17 -10.19 0.83
C VAL A 56 1.14 -11.65 0.43
N ASN A 57 0.09 -12.08 -0.27
CA ASN A 57 -0.12 -13.50 -0.63
C ASN A 57 0.72 -13.96 -1.82
N CYS A 58 1.23 -13.04 -2.64
CA CYS A 58 2.15 -13.31 -3.75
C CYS A 58 1.68 -14.45 -4.66
N ALA A 59 0.45 -14.38 -5.15
CA ALA A 59 -0.14 -15.45 -5.95
C ALA A 59 0.62 -15.68 -7.26
N LYS A 60 0.59 -16.93 -7.75
CA LYS A 60 1.20 -17.32 -9.03
C LYS A 60 0.72 -16.41 -10.17
N ASN A 61 1.62 -16.04 -11.06
CA ASN A 61 1.40 -15.16 -12.22
C ASN A 61 1.03 -13.69 -11.87
N TYR A 62 1.11 -13.27 -10.61
CA TYR A 62 0.83 -11.89 -10.18
C TYR A 62 2.08 -11.15 -9.68
N SER A 63 3.29 -11.61 -10.01
CA SER A 63 4.55 -11.06 -9.49
C SER A 63 4.64 -9.53 -9.65
N VAL A 64 4.38 -9.01 -10.83
CA VAL A 64 4.45 -7.57 -11.14
C VAL A 64 3.38 -6.78 -10.39
N TYR A 65 2.14 -7.28 -10.39
CA TYR A 65 1.05 -6.67 -9.63
C TYR A 65 1.34 -6.64 -8.13
N SER A 66 1.77 -7.78 -7.58
CA SER A 66 2.12 -7.92 -6.17
C SER A 66 3.24 -6.98 -5.77
N ALA A 67 4.30 -6.88 -6.59
CA ALA A 67 5.41 -5.94 -6.37
C ALA A 67 4.93 -4.49 -6.33
N SER A 68 4.07 -4.08 -7.28
CA SER A 68 3.54 -2.71 -7.32
C SER A 68 2.71 -2.36 -6.08
N LYS A 69 1.93 -3.31 -5.58
CA LYS A 69 1.10 -3.12 -4.38
C LYS A 69 1.90 -3.25 -3.08
N ALA A 70 2.93 -4.08 -3.04
CA ALA A 70 3.90 -4.13 -1.94
C ALA A 70 4.68 -2.83 -1.80
N GLY A 71 5.07 -2.20 -2.93
CA GLY A 71 5.68 -0.87 -2.94
C GLY A 71 4.84 0.19 -2.22
N LEU A 72 3.51 0.19 -2.39
CA LEU A 72 2.63 1.11 -1.65
C LEU A 72 2.67 0.88 -0.13
N ASN A 73 2.79 -0.38 0.30
CA ASN A 73 2.88 -0.70 1.72
C ASN A 73 4.20 -0.18 2.32
N THR A 74 5.29 -0.35 1.58
CA THR A 74 6.63 0.11 1.99
C THR A 74 6.70 1.63 2.03
N ILE A 75 6.16 2.33 1.02
CA ILE A 75 6.07 3.80 1.01
C ILE A 75 5.31 4.29 2.25
N ALA A 76 4.16 3.70 2.57
CA ALA A 76 3.39 4.10 3.75
C ALA A 76 4.17 3.92 5.05
N LYS A 77 4.95 2.84 5.17
CA LYS A 77 5.78 2.57 6.34
C LYS A 77 6.96 3.53 6.45
N SER A 78 7.65 3.81 5.34
CA SER A 78 8.78 4.73 5.29
C SER A 78 8.34 6.17 5.60
N LEU A 79 7.34 6.67 4.88
CA LEU A 79 6.83 8.02 5.08
C LEU A 79 6.24 8.23 6.48
N ASN A 80 5.70 7.19 7.13
CA ASN A 80 5.29 7.33 8.51
C ASN A 80 6.44 7.77 9.42
N ASN A 81 7.65 7.25 9.18
CA ASN A 81 8.85 7.62 9.96
C ASN A 81 9.33 9.05 9.61
N GLU A 82 9.23 9.44 8.32
CA GLU A 82 9.58 10.80 7.85
C GLU A 82 8.60 11.88 8.32
N LEU A 83 7.37 11.50 8.66
CA LEU A 83 6.29 12.39 9.07
C LEU A 83 6.10 12.41 10.59
N ASP A 84 7.07 11.90 11.34
CA ASP A 84 7.06 11.99 12.79
C ASP A 84 6.98 13.45 13.24
N GLY A 85 6.23 13.71 14.30
CA GLY A 85 5.93 15.06 14.79
C GLY A 85 4.75 15.75 14.08
N PHE A 86 4.33 15.33 12.88
CA PHE A 86 3.18 15.91 12.18
C PHE A 86 1.87 15.14 12.45
N ASN A 87 0.75 15.85 12.45
CA ASN A 87 -0.57 15.22 12.45
C ASN A 87 -0.97 14.73 11.05
N ILE A 88 -0.05 14.07 10.37
CA ILE A 88 -0.27 13.44 9.06
C ILE A 88 -0.26 11.92 9.26
N LYS A 89 -1.31 11.23 8.81
CA LYS A 89 -1.43 9.78 8.91
C LYS A 89 -1.45 9.17 7.52
N ILE A 90 -0.57 8.19 7.30
CA ILE A 90 -0.51 7.44 6.05
C ILE A 90 -0.72 5.96 6.32
N ASN A 91 -1.73 5.35 5.69
CA ASN A 91 -2.04 3.94 5.84
C ASN A 91 -2.34 3.30 4.49
N THR A 92 -2.27 1.99 4.44
CA THR A 92 -2.69 1.19 3.30
C THR A 92 -3.95 0.40 3.61
N LEU A 93 -4.85 0.31 2.65
CA LEU A 93 -6.06 -0.47 2.72
C LEU A 93 -6.10 -1.51 1.61
N SER A 94 -6.24 -2.79 1.97
CA SER A 94 -6.66 -3.84 1.05
C SER A 94 -8.17 -3.97 1.12
N PRO A 95 -8.88 -3.74 0.00
CA PRO A 95 -10.34 -3.81 -0.02
C PRO A 95 -10.89 -5.25 0.00
N GLY A 96 -10.02 -6.27 -0.05
CA GLY A 96 -10.44 -7.66 -0.19
C GLY A 96 -10.99 -7.99 -1.58
N PRO A 97 -11.68 -9.14 -1.75
CA PRO A 97 -12.18 -9.60 -3.03
C PRO A 97 -13.50 -8.89 -3.41
N ILE A 98 -13.46 -7.57 -3.57
CA ILE A 98 -14.62 -6.77 -3.98
C ILE A 98 -14.84 -6.81 -5.49
N LYS A 99 -16.10 -6.73 -5.92
CA LYS A 99 -16.49 -6.63 -7.32
C LYS A 99 -16.07 -5.28 -7.89
N THR A 100 -15.29 -5.31 -8.96
CA THR A 100 -14.81 -4.11 -9.67
C THR A 100 -14.74 -4.41 -11.17
N LYS A 101 -14.46 -3.41 -12.01
CA LYS A 101 -14.19 -3.64 -13.43
C LYS A 101 -12.95 -4.55 -13.63
N MET A 102 -11.99 -4.53 -12.71
CA MET A 102 -10.79 -5.36 -12.72
C MET A 102 -11.09 -6.82 -12.35
N PHE A 103 -12.03 -7.05 -11.45
CA PHE A 103 -12.45 -8.37 -10.95
C PHE A 103 -13.99 -8.47 -10.97
N PRO A 104 -14.59 -8.62 -12.15
CA PRO A 104 -16.06 -8.58 -12.28
C PRO A 104 -16.77 -9.78 -11.64
N ASN A 105 -16.08 -10.91 -11.51
CA ASN A 105 -16.61 -12.14 -10.93
C ASN A 105 -16.58 -12.17 -9.40
N ASN A 106 -15.95 -11.20 -8.74
CA ASN A 106 -16.02 -11.09 -7.29
C ASN A 106 -17.44 -10.70 -6.86
N ILE A 107 -17.87 -11.24 -5.72
CA ILE A 107 -19.25 -11.10 -5.24
C ILE A 107 -19.43 -9.98 -4.20
N LEU A 108 -18.36 -9.58 -3.50
CA LEU A 108 -18.45 -8.61 -2.43
C LEU A 108 -18.59 -7.18 -2.96
N SER A 109 -19.51 -6.42 -2.38
CA SER A 109 -19.68 -5.01 -2.73
C SER A 109 -18.50 -4.16 -2.27
N ALA A 110 -18.06 -3.22 -3.11
CA ALA A 110 -17.07 -2.22 -2.74
C ALA A 110 -17.50 -1.35 -1.53
N LYS A 111 -18.80 -1.23 -1.27
CA LYS A 111 -19.34 -0.52 -0.11
C LYS A 111 -18.85 -1.10 1.23
N LEU A 112 -18.44 -2.36 1.27
CA LEU A 112 -17.87 -2.98 2.47
C LEU A 112 -16.58 -2.32 2.96
N CYS A 113 -15.87 -1.57 2.10
CA CYS A 113 -14.69 -0.82 2.48
C CYS A 113 -15.00 0.54 3.11
N LEU A 114 -16.21 1.08 2.93
CA LEU A 114 -16.58 2.42 3.41
C LEU A 114 -16.38 2.62 4.92
N PRO A 115 -16.75 1.67 5.81
CA PRO A 115 -16.52 1.85 7.25
C PRO A 115 -15.04 1.97 7.60
N THR A 116 -14.15 1.26 6.87
CA THR A 116 -12.71 1.34 7.09
C THR A 116 -12.14 2.65 6.52
N LEU A 117 -12.58 3.06 5.32
CA LEU A 117 -12.20 4.34 4.75
C LEU A 117 -12.60 5.49 5.67
N LYS A 118 -13.85 5.50 6.16
CA LYS A 118 -14.32 6.51 7.11
C LYS A 118 -13.45 6.53 8.36
N TYR A 119 -13.20 5.38 8.97
CA TYR A 119 -12.30 5.27 10.13
C TYR A 119 -10.92 5.86 9.87
N LEU A 120 -10.31 5.57 8.70
CA LEU A 120 -8.97 6.06 8.37
C LEU A 120 -8.95 7.57 8.04
N ILE A 121 -10.04 8.12 7.51
CA ILE A 121 -10.21 9.56 7.28
C ILE A 121 -10.37 10.31 8.60
N ASP A 122 -11.16 9.75 9.53
CA ASP A 122 -11.51 10.37 10.80
C ASP A 122 -10.44 10.16 11.89
N LEU A 123 -9.28 9.57 11.58
CA LEU A 123 -8.22 9.35 12.57
C LEU A 123 -7.81 10.65 13.26
N ASN A 124 -7.69 10.60 14.59
CA ASN A 124 -7.12 11.69 15.37
C ASN A 124 -5.57 11.69 15.30
N LYS A 125 -4.94 12.66 15.97
CA LYS A 125 -3.48 12.82 16.00
C LYS A 125 -2.76 11.56 16.52
N ASN A 126 -3.35 10.82 17.45
CA ASN A 126 -2.76 9.61 18.06
C ASN A 126 -3.17 8.32 17.35
N GLY A 127 -3.91 8.43 16.25
CA GLY A 127 -4.37 7.28 15.47
C GLY A 127 -3.22 6.54 14.75
N PRO A 128 -3.47 5.31 14.31
CA PRO A 128 -2.47 4.49 13.63
C PRO A 128 -1.96 5.14 12.33
N SER A 129 -0.66 4.99 12.08
CA SER A 129 -0.01 5.41 10.83
C SER A 129 1.03 4.35 10.40
N GLY A 130 1.34 4.28 9.11
CA GLY A 130 2.24 3.28 8.54
C GLY A 130 1.70 1.84 8.64
N LYS A 131 0.38 1.65 8.69
CA LYS A 131 -0.25 0.35 8.90
C LYS A 131 -0.99 -0.14 7.67
N PHE A 132 -1.09 -1.47 7.57
CA PHE A 132 -1.91 -2.14 6.57
C PHE A 132 -3.24 -2.60 7.19
N PHE A 133 -4.32 -2.30 6.51
CA PHE A 133 -5.67 -2.69 6.92
C PHE A 133 -6.30 -3.61 5.89
N TRP A 134 -6.88 -4.69 6.36
CA TRP A 134 -7.80 -5.53 5.60
C TRP A 134 -9.16 -5.42 6.26
N PHE A 135 -10.12 -4.74 5.60
CA PHE A 135 -11.30 -4.22 6.27
C PHE A 135 -10.88 -3.46 7.56
N LYS A 136 -11.59 -3.63 8.66
CA LYS A 136 -11.23 -3.00 9.96
C LYS A 136 -10.05 -3.66 10.66
N LYS A 137 -9.54 -4.80 10.16
CA LYS A 137 -8.45 -5.54 10.79
C LYS A 137 -7.10 -4.92 10.40
N LYS A 138 -6.36 -4.45 11.39
CA LYS A 138 -4.96 -4.05 11.23
C LYS A 138 -4.07 -5.29 11.16
N ILE A 139 -3.25 -5.40 10.11
CA ILE A 139 -2.35 -6.52 9.88
C ILE A 139 -0.92 -6.03 9.87
N ASN A 140 -0.03 -6.72 10.58
CA ASN A 140 1.39 -6.42 10.58
C ASN A 140 2.07 -7.18 9.43
N ILE A 141 2.25 -6.51 8.29
CA ILE A 141 2.84 -7.10 7.08
C ILE A 141 4.31 -6.75 6.87
N ILE A 142 4.81 -5.73 7.59
CA ILE A 142 6.22 -5.34 7.59
C ILE A 142 6.70 -5.38 9.03
N PRO A 143 7.41 -6.42 9.44
CA PRO A 143 7.90 -6.54 10.81
C PRO A 143 8.94 -5.46 11.12
N ASN A 144 9.04 -5.05 12.38
CA ASN A 144 10.11 -4.20 12.87
C ASN A 144 11.32 -5.09 13.23
N LEU A 145 12.05 -5.52 12.24
CA LEU A 145 13.28 -6.28 12.46
C LEU A 145 14.42 -5.31 12.84
N LYS A 146 15.05 -5.55 13.97
CA LYS A 146 16.30 -4.88 14.36
C LYS A 146 17.46 -5.71 13.81
N ILE A 147 17.84 -5.44 12.56
CA ILE A 147 18.97 -6.09 11.92
C ILE A 147 20.20 -5.20 12.09
N ASN A 148 21.29 -5.76 12.62
CA ASN A 148 22.57 -5.07 12.67
C ASN A 148 23.31 -5.28 11.34
N TRP A 149 23.08 -4.42 10.38
CA TRP A 149 23.69 -4.49 9.05
C TRP A 149 25.21 -4.32 9.06
N GLY A 150 25.78 -3.70 10.12
CA GLY A 150 27.23 -3.55 10.28
C GLY A 150 27.93 -4.79 10.82
N LYS A 151 27.17 -5.78 11.32
CA LYS A 151 27.67 -7.07 11.83
C LYS A 151 26.76 -8.18 11.34
N PRO A 152 26.79 -8.51 10.05
CA PRO A 152 25.95 -9.59 9.53
C PRO A 152 26.40 -10.93 10.16
N ASP A 153 25.43 -11.74 10.54
CA ASP A 153 25.70 -13.14 10.91
C ASP A 153 25.98 -13.93 9.63
N ILE A 154 27.25 -14.18 9.38
CA ILE A 154 27.71 -14.95 8.23
C ILE A 154 27.76 -16.46 8.52
N THR A 155 27.40 -16.89 9.75
CA THR A 155 27.47 -18.30 10.15
C THR A 155 26.26 -19.10 9.70
N GLY A 156 25.20 -18.43 9.29
CA GLY A 156 23.97 -19.05 8.81
C GLY A 156 23.17 -19.78 9.91
N LYS A 157 23.40 -19.45 11.17
CA LYS A 157 22.67 -20.04 12.32
C LYS A 157 21.52 -19.16 12.76
#